data_748372e6ddc620256383911bd571a91b
#
_entry.id   748372e6ddc620256383911bd571a91b
#
_cell.length_a   1.000
_cell.length_b   1.000
_cell.length_c   1.000
_cell.angle_alpha   90.00
_cell.angle_beta   90.00
_cell.angle_gamma   90.00
#
_symmetry.space_group_name_H-M   'P 1'
#
loop_
_entity.id
_entity.type
_entity.pdbx_description
1 polymer ?
#
loop_
_entity_poly.entity_id
_entity_poly.type
_entity_poly.pdbx_seq_one_letter_code
_entity_poly.pdbx_strand_id
1 'polypeptide(L)'
;ALQRAVQDGLIRTNPAVGCKLPPKKAREMQVLTQNEILRFLHQAKEEGYYELFLLELGTGMRRGEILALKWCDLNFATGELRIERQVYIIKAEVIISAPKTKASIRTVILPPSLLKTLVAYKETVDSEWMFPSPTDNGRPRNPSSVRKRLQLILERAGCKKVRFHDLRHPYVKPTTKKFASFLKFFRAAVITARSYSIRYSWLISPFQISPILKSLA
;
A
#
# COMPACT_ATOMS: atom_id res chain seq x y z
N ALA A 1 -9.73 21.53 -23.33
CA ALA A 1 -11.09 21.98 -23.69
C ALA A 1 -11.05 23.09 -24.75
N LEU A 2 -10.53 24.32 -24.47
CA LEU A 2 -10.58 25.46 -25.39
C LEU A 2 -9.87 25.22 -26.72
N GLN A 3 -8.69 24.59 -26.72
CA GLN A 3 -7.99 24.25 -27.97
C GLN A 3 -8.80 23.27 -28.83
N ARG A 4 -9.55 22.36 -28.23
CA ARG A 4 -10.45 21.46 -28.94
C ARG A 4 -11.63 22.23 -29.55
N ALA A 5 -12.20 23.21 -28.83
CA ALA A 5 -13.27 24.05 -29.33
C ALA A 5 -12.83 24.88 -30.55
N VAL A 6 -11.56 25.32 -30.65
CA VAL A 6 -11.00 25.92 -31.85
C VAL A 6 -10.94 24.92 -32.99
N GLN A 7 -10.46 23.69 -32.74
CA GLN A 7 -10.38 22.65 -33.78
C GLN A 7 -11.75 22.21 -34.28
N ASP A 8 -12.74 22.20 -33.41
CA ASP A 8 -14.15 21.88 -33.75
C ASP A 8 -14.93 23.09 -34.34
N GLY A 9 -14.25 24.22 -34.54
CA GLY A 9 -14.86 25.44 -35.17
C GLY A 9 -15.85 26.19 -34.26
N LEU A 10 -15.94 25.81 -32.96
CA LEU A 10 -16.88 26.43 -32.01
C LEU A 10 -16.46 27.84 -31.57
N ILE A 11 -15.16 28.12 -31.58
CA ILE A 11 -14.55 29.41 -31.28
C ILE A 11 -13.43 29.69 -32.27
N ARG A 12 -13.23 30.96 -32.66
CA ARG A 12 -12.21 31.36 -33.63
C ARG A 12 -10.79 31.23 -33.08
N THR A 13 -10.59 31.59 -31.83
CA THR A 13 -9.28 31.61 -31.19
C THR A 13 -9.40 31.10 -29.76
N ASN A 14 -8.31 30.54 -29.24
CA ASN A 14 -8.27 30.13 -27.84
C ASN A 14 -7.97 31.34 -26.94
N PRO A 15 -8.93 31.85 -26.14
CA PRO A 15 -8.75 33.03 -25.31
C PRO A 15 -7.75 32.81 -24.14
N ALA A 16 -7.36 31.58 -23.86
CA ALA A 16 -6.36 31.29 -22.82
C ALA A 16 -4.91 31.33 -23.34
N VAL A 17 -4.71 31.56 -24.64
CA VAL A 17 -3.35 31.75 -25.18
C VAL A 17 -2.78 33.05 -24.64
N GLY A 18 -1.58 32.95 -24.00
CA GLY A 18 -0.91 34.09 -23.36
C GLY A 18 -1.33 34.40 -21.94
N CYS A 19 -2.34 33.69 -21.37
CA CYS A 19 -2.68 33.85 -19.95
C CYS A 19 -1.54 33.37 -19.07
N LYS A 20 -0.97 34.29 -18.26
CA LYS A 20 0.02 33.95 -17.22
C LYS A 20 -0.70 33.33 -16.03
N LEU A 21 -0.48 32.03 -15.82
CA LEU A 21 -0.98 31.37 -14.62
C LEU A 21 -0.19 31.84 -13.40
N PRO A 22 -0.85 32.09 -12.26
CA PRO A 22 -0.13 32.40 -11.03
C PRO A 22 0.81 31.23 -10.68
N PRO A 23 2.01 31.51 -10.14
CA PRO A 23 2.96 30.47 -9.77
C PRO A 23 2.31 29.53 -8.78
N LYS A 24 2.28 28.25 -9.12
CA LYS A 24 1.77 27.20 -8.24
C LYS A 24 2.75 27.05 -7.07
N LYS A 25 2.40 27.58 -5.88
CA LYS A 25 3.18 27.29 -4.67
C LYS A 25 3.22 25.78 -4.49
N ALA A 26 4.40 25.18 -4.73
CA ALA A 26 4.60 23.76 -4.47
C ALA A 26 4.40 23.53 -2.97
N ARG A 27 3.44 22.64 -2.64
CA ARG A 27 3.24 22.26 -1.25
C ARG A 27 4.41 21.37 -0.86
N GLU A 28 5.15 21.77 0.14
CA GLU A 28 6.28 20.99 0.65
C GLU A 28 5.84 19.58 1.01
N MET A 29 6.60 18.60 0.55
CA MET A 29 6.30 17.20 0.79
C MET A 29 6.66 16.84 2.22
N GLN A 30 5.68 16.31 2.95
CA GLN A 30 5.87 15.86 4.32
C GLN A 30 6.29 14.39 4.31
N VAL A 31 7.44 14.07 4.91
CA VAL A 31 7.96 12.70 5.03
C VAL A 31 7.95 12.28 6.49
N LEU A 32 7.43 11.09 6.80
CA LEU A 32 7.44 10.55 8.15
C LEU A 32 8.88 10.20 8.57
N THR A 33 9.23 10.52 9.79
CA THR A 33 10.48 10.06 10.42
C THR A 33 10.40 8.55 10.72
N GLN A 34 11.54 7.93 10.99
CA GLN A 34 11.59 6.50 11.32
C GLN A 34 10.72 6.15 12.55
N ASN A 35 10.75 6.96 13.58
CA ASN A 35 9.94 6.76 14.78
C ASN A 35 8.43 6.95 14.49
N GLU A 36 8.07 7.91 13.64
CA GLU A 36 6.68 8.09 13.21
C GLU A 36 6.19 6.90 12.40
N ILE A 37 7.02 6.32 11.51
CA ILE A 37 6.67 5.11 10.75
C ILE A 37 6.40 3.93 11.70
N LEU A 38 7.20 3.75 12.74
CA LEU A 38 6.97 2.69 13.72
C LEU A 38 5.64 2.85 14.45
N ARG A 39 5.35 4.06 14.96
CA ARG A 39 4.08 4.33 15.63
C ARG A 39 2.89 4.18 14.67
N PHE A 40 3.04 4.67 13.44
CA PHE A 40 2.04 4.54 12.39
C PHE A 40 1.72 3.08 12.07
N LEU A 41 2.74 2.23 11.88
CA LEU A 41 2.54 0.81 11.59
C LEU A 41 1.98 0.04 12.79
N HIS A 42 2.34 0.42 14.02
CA HIS A 42 1.74 -0.14 15.22
C HIS A 42 0.24 0.17 15.27
N GLN A 43 -0.15 1.43 15.09
CA GLN A 43 -1.55 1.82 15.04
C GLN A 43 -2.30 1.20 13.84
N ALA A 44 -1.65 1.08 12.69
CA ALA A 44 -2.21 0.41 11.52
C ALA A 44 -2.51 -1.08 11.79
N LYS A 45 -1.70 -1.75 12.63
CA LYS A 45 -1.93 -3.13 13.03
C LYS A 45 -3.19 -3.27 13.87
N GLU A 46 -3.37 -2.40 14.86
CA GLU A 46 -4.57 -2.37 15.70
C GLU A 46 -5.86 -2.15 14.89
N GLU A 47 -5.74 -1.48 13.74
CA GLU A 47 -6.89 -1.17 12.87
C GLU A 47 -7.04 -2.11 11.67
N GLY A 48 -6.22 -3.17 11.55
CA GLY A 48 -6.28 -4.14 10.44
C GLY A 48 -5.84 -3.57 9.08
N TYR A 49 -4.87 -2.65 9.07
CA TYR A 49 -4.31 -2.03 7.87
C TYR A 49 -2.78 -2.19 7.77
N TYR A 50 -2.19 -3.00 8.65
CA TYR A 50 -0.75 -3.17 8.75
C TYR A 50 -0.11 -3.65 7.45
N GLU A 51 -0.60 -4.74 6.88
CA GLU A 51 -0.04 -5.38 5.70
C GLU A 51 -0.15 -4.47 4.47
N LEU A 52 -1.28 -3.74 4.36
CA LEU A 52 -1.49 -2.78 3.28
C LEU A 52 -0.45 -1.66 3.32
N PHE A 53 -0.27 -1.04 4.49
CA PHE A 53 0.69 0.07 4.61
C PHE A 53 2.13 -0.41 4.64
N LEU A 54 2.40 -1.61 5.15
CA LEU A 54 3.74 -2.21 5.09
C LEU A 54 4.14 -2.48 3.63
N LEU A 55 3.21 -3.01 2.82
CA LEU A 55 3.44 -3.22 1.38
C LEU A 55 3.65 -1.89 0.65
N GLU A 56 2.87 -0.85 0.98
CA GLU A 56 3.05 0.50 0.41
C GLU A 56 4.43 1.05 0.70
N LEU A 57 4.83 1.06 1.98
CA LEU A 57 6.14 1.55 2.42
C LEU A 57 7.28 0.73 1.79
N GLY A 58 7.08 -0.58 1.62
CA GLY A 58 8.08 -1.50 1.07
C GLY A 58 8.27 -1.41 -0.44
N THR A 59 7.22 -1.07 -1.18
CA THR A 59 7.23 -1.12 -2.65
C THR A 59 7.06 0.25 -3.31
N GLY A 60 6.50 1.22 -2.61
CA GLY A 60 6.18 2.54 -3.15
C GLY A 60 5.16 2.50 -4.29
N MET A 61 4.26 1.52 -4.33
CA MET A 61 3.24 1.40 -5.35
C MET A 61 2.20 2.52 -5.24
N ARG A 62 1.45 2.77 -6.32
CA ARG A 62 0.31 3.69 -6.25
C ARG A 62 -0.83 3.05 -5.47
N ARG A 63 -1.60 3.85 -4.71
CA ARG A 63 -2.75 3.36 -3.94
C ARG A 63 -3.69 2.48 -4.78
N GLY A 64 -4.03 2.91 -6.00
CA GLY A 64 -4.90 2.15 -6.88
C GLY A 64 -4.28 0.84 -7.35
N GLU A 65 -2.96 0.75 -7.48
CA GLU A 65 -2.23 -0.47 -7.83
C GLU A 65 -2.30 -1.48 -6.66
N ILE A 66 -1.98 -1.03 -5.43
CA ILE A 66 -2.02 -1.90 -4.24
C ILE A 66 -3.42 -2.49 -4.03
N LEU A 67 -4.45 -1.65 -4.14
CA LEU A 67 -5.83 -2.10 -3.91
C LEU A 67 -6.37 -3.01 -5.02
N ALA A 68 -5.70 -3.05 -6.18
CA ALA A 68 -6.03 -3.93 -7.30
C ALA A 68 -5.27 -5.26 -7.28
N LEU A 69 -4.44 -5.52 -6.27
CA LEU A 69 -3.67 -6.75 -6.16
C LEU A 69 -4.56 -7.94 -5.81
N LYS A 70 -4.33 -9.04 -6.52
CA LYS A 70 -4.88 -10.35 -6.21
C LYS A 70 -3.78 -11.27 -5.71
N TRP A 71 -4.13 -12.34 -5.02
CA TRP A 71 -3.15 -13.32 -4.57
C TRP A 71 -2.44 -14.05 -5.73
N CYS A 72 -3.10 -14.20 -6.86
CA CYS A 72 -2.47 -14.77 -8.07
C CYS A 72 -1.38 -13.89 -8.71
N ASP A 73 -1.30 -12.60 -8.33
CA ASP A 73 -0.25 -11.71 -8.81
C ASP A 73 1.08 -11.92 -8.08
N LEU A 74 1.08 -12.63 -6.95
CA LEU A 74 2.25 -12.89 -6.12
C LEU A 74 2.75 -14.32 -6.30
N ASN A 75 3.97 -14.46 -6.79
CA ASN A 75 4.68 -15.73 -6.75
C ASN A 75 5.34 -15.90 -5.37
N PHE A 76 4.81 -16.83 -4.57
CA PHE A 76 5.29 -17.07 -3.21
C PHE A 76 6.68 -17.71 -3.15
N ALA A 77 7.11 -18.40 -4.20
CA ALA A 77 8.42 -19.04 -4.25
C ALA A 77 9.52 -18.02 -4.58
N THR A 78 9.28 -17.12 -5.54
CA THR A 78 10.28 -16.14 -6.00
C THR A 78 10.15 -14.77 -5.32
N GLY A 79 9.01 -14.48 -4.70
CA GLY A 79 8.69 -13.16 -4.15
C GLY A 79 8.36 -12.11 -5.21
N GLU A 80 8.14 -12.52 -6.46
CA GLU A 80 7.76 -11.63 -7.55
C GLU A 80 6.30 -11.23 -7.44
N LEU A 81 6.04 -9.93 -7.41
CA LEU A 81 4.71 -9.34 -7.40
C LEU A 81 4.47 -8.58 -8.70
N ARG A 82 3.52 -9.04 -9.50
CA ARG A 82 3.13 -8.45 -10.78
C ARG A 82 2.06 -7.39 -10.58
N ILE A 83 2.28 -6.20 -11.12
CA ILE A 83 1.37 -5.07 -11.07
C ILE A 83 0.82 -4.85 -12.47
N GLU A 84 -0.45 -5.20 -12.69
CA GLU A 84 -1.10 -5.13 -14.01
C GLU A 84 -2.51 -4.55 -13.97
N ARG A 85 -2.97 -4.13 -12.78
CA ARG A 85 -4.30 -3.56 -12.57
C ARG A 85 -4.24 -2.33 -11.68
N GLN A 86 -5.25 -1.51 -11.75
CA GLN A 86 -5.47 -0.37 -10.85
C GLN A 86 -6.95 -0.21 -10.52
N VAL A 87 -7.22 0.25 -9.31
CA VAL A 87 -8.55 0.61 -8.83
C VAL A 87 -8.66 2.12 -8.74
N TYR A 88 -9.75 2.66 -9.24
CA TYR A 88 -10.11 4.08 -9.09
C TYR A 88 -11.62 4.24 -8.90
N ILE A 89 -12.08 5.45 -8.65
CA ILE A 89 -13.49 5.74 -8.41
C ILE A 89 -14.00 6.67 -9.50
N ILE A 90 -15.11 6.27 -10.14
CA ILE A 90 -15.91 7.13 -11.03
C ILE A 90 -17.35 7.10 -10.50
N LYS A 91 -17.97 8.28 -10.33
CA LYS A 91 -19.36 8.42 -9.86
C LYS A 91 -19.70 7.56 -8.65
N ALA A 92 -18.79 7.52 -7.67
CA ALA A 92 -18.86 6.71 -6.44
C ALA A 92 -18.68 5.18 -6.62
N GLU A 93 -18.53 4.70 -7.84
CA GLU A 93 -18.30 3.27 -8.12
C GLU A 93 -16.81 2.95 -8.18
N VAL A 94 -16.45 1.77 -7.68
CA VAL A 94 -15.10 1.23 -7.72
C VAL A 94 -14.89 0.55 -9.07
N ILE A 95 -14.01 1.13 -9.89
CA ILE A 95 -13.68 0.63 -11.23
C ILE A 95 -12.29 0.00 -11.20
N ILE A 96 -12.18 -1.18 -11.80
CA ILE A 96 -10.93 -1.88 -12.00
C ILE A 96 -10.55 -1.80 -13.48
N SER A 97 -9.34 -1.40 -13.78
CA SER A 97 -8.85 -1.36 -15.16
C SER A 97 -7.38 -1.73 -15.26
N ALA A 98 -6.96 -2.08 -16.47
CA ALA A 98 -5.55 -2.11 -16.80
C ALA A 98 -4.94 -0.69 -16.66
N PRO A 99 -3.64 -0.59 -16.40
CA PRO A 99 -2.94 0.70 -16.38
C PRO A 99 -3.05 1.41 -17.74
N LYS A 100 -3.04 2.75 -17.72
CA LYS A 100 -3.16 3.58 -18.94
C LYS A 100 -2.07 3.32 -19.99
N THR A 101 -0.91 2.84 -19.58
CA THR A 101 0.22 2.55 -20.47
C THR A 101 0.81 1.17 -20.18
N LYS A 102 1.27 0.49 -21.22
CA LYS A 102 1.98 -0.81 -21.09
C LYS A 102 3.20 -0.72 -20.17
N ALA A 103 3.90 0.41 -20.16
CA ALA A 103 5.05 0.67 -19.28
C ALA A 103 4.69 0.72 -17.78
N SER A 104 3.40 0.82 -17.44
CA SER A 104 2.95 0.75 -16.04
C SER A 104 2.80 -0.68 -15.53
N ILE A 105 2.76 -1.67 -16.42
CA ILE A 105 2.82 -3.09 -16.05
C ILE A 105 4.28 -3.40 -15.71
N ARG A 106 4.47 -3.84 -14.48
CA ARG A 106 5.81 -4.13 -13.96
C ARG A 106 5.78 -5.20 -12.88
N THR A 107 6.90 -5.86 -12.68
CA THR A 107 7.13 -6.79 -11.58
C THR A 107 8.04 -6.14 -10.54
N VAL A 108 7.71 -6.34 -9.28
CA VAL A 108 8.50 -5.91 -8.12
C VAL A 108 8.87 -7.14 -7.32
N ILE A 109 10.15 -7.26 -6.94
CA ILE A 109 10.60 -8.34 -6.06
C ILE A 109 10.42 -7.88 -4.62
N LEU A 110 9.65 -8.65 -3.86
CA LEU A 110 9.39 -8.38 -2.43
C LEU A 110 10.55 -8.89 -1.58
N PRO A 111 10.99 -8.14 -0.57
CA PRO A 111 11.93 -8.64 0.42
C PRO A 111 11.36 -9.86 1.17
N PRO A 112 12.18 -10.85 1.54
CA PRO A 112 11.73 -12.07 2.22
C PRO A 112 10.90 -11.84 3.49
N SER A 113 11.23 -10.78 4.26
CA SER A 113 10.47 -10.40 5.46
C SER A 113 9.05 -9.94 5.15
N LEU A 114 8.86 -9.15 4.08
CA LEU A 114 7.55 -8.69 3.64
C LEU A 114 6.75 -9.85 3.06
N LEU A 115 7.38 -10.72 2.26
CA LEU A 115 6.77 -11.92 1.73
C LEU A 115 6.24 -12.82 2.86
N LYS A 116 7.04 -13.07 3.90
CA LYS A 116 6.62 -13.86 5.07
C LYS A 116 5.39 -13.25 5.77
N THR A 117 5.33 -11.93 5.89
CA THR A 117 4.17 -11.24 6.47
C THR A 117 2.92 -11.42 5.59
N LEU A 118 3.06 -11.33 4.27
CA LEU A 118 1.94 -11.53 3.36
C LEU A 118 1.46 -12.98 3.30
N VAL A 119 2.35 -13.97 3.44
CA VAL A 119 1.97 -15.39 3.57
C VAL A 119 1.09 -15.60 4.79
N ALA A 120 1.51 -15.11 5.96
CA ALA A 120 0.71 -15.19 7.18
C ALA A 120 -0.62 -14.45 7.07
N TYR A 121 -0.62 -13.29 6.41
CA TYR A 121 -1.84 -12.52 6.18
C TYR A 121 -2.82 -13.23 5.25
N LYS A 122 -2.33 -13.93 4.22
CA LYS A 122 -3.18 -14.71 3.31
C LYS A 122 -4.04 -15.75 4.02
N GLU A 123 -3.53 -16.36 5.07
CA GLU A 123 -4.26 -17.35 5.88
C GLU A 123 -5.48 -16.75 6.59
N THR A 124 -5.51 -15.42 6.76
CA THR A 124 -6.60 -14.69 7.42
C THR A 124 -7.60 -14.07 6.45
N VAL A 125 -7.34 -14.15 5.14
CA VAL A 125 -8.16 -13.49 4.10
C VAL A 125 -8.78 -14.52 3.18
N ASP A 126 -10.10 -14.65 3.26
CA ASP A 126 -10.90 -15.48 2.35
C ASP A 126 -11.42 -14.62 1.18
N SER A 127 -10.53 -14.30 0.24
CA SER A 127 -10.83 -13.52 -0.96
C SER A 127 -9.75 -13.72 -2.02
N GLU A 128 -10.09 -13.52 -3.29
CA GLU A 128 -9.09 -13.44 -4.36
C GLU A 128 -8.24 -12.15 -4.27
N TRP A 129 -8.79 -11.09 -3.66
CA TRP A 129 -8.11 -9.81 -3.47
C TRP A 129 -7.20 -9.85 -2.26
N MET A 130 -5.99 -9.27 -2.37
CA MET A 130 -5.12 -9.13 -1.22
C MET A 130 -5.72 -8.22 -0.15
N PHE A 131 -6.43 -7.17 -0.57
CA PHE A 131 -7.06 -6.21 0.33
C PHE A 131 -8.54 -6.05 -0.03
N PRO A 132 -9.39 -7.01 0.37
CA PRO A 132 -10.81 -6.97 0.07
C PRO A 132 -11.55 -5.87 0.82
N SER A 133 -12.73 -5.51 0.33
CA SER A 133 -13.64 -4.63 1.04
C SER A 133 -14.13 -5.31 2.33
N PRO A 134 -14.22 -4.61 3.46
CA PRO A 134 -14.76 -5.17 4.70
C PRO A 134 -16.25 -5.60 4.61
N THR A 135 -16.98 -5.05 3.64
CA THR A 135 -18.42 -5.31 3.45
C THR A 135 -18.72 -6.28 2.30
N ASP A 136 -17.71 -6.56 1.45
CA ASP A 136 -17.89 -7.43 0.29
C ASP A 136 -16.54 -8.02 -0.13
N ASN A 137 -16.26 -9.25 0.26
CA ASN A 137 -15.01 -9.95 -0.03
C ASN A 137 -14.76 -10.18 -1.54
N GLY A 138 -15.81 -10.10 -2.36
CA GLY A 138 -15.71 -10.20 -3.82
C GLY A 138 -15.18 -8.93 -4.50
N ARG A 139 -15.00 -7.84 -3.75
CA ARG A 139 -14.54 -6.55 -4.29
C ARG A 139 -13.29 -6.03 -3.60
N PRO A 140 -12.44 -5.28 -4.30
CA PRO A 140 -11.30 -4.62 -3.68
C PRO A 140 -11.74 -3.50 -2.75
N ARG A 141 -10.90 -3.16 -1.78
CA ARG A 141 -11.14 -2.09 -0.82
C ARG A 141 -11.25 -0.73 -1.51
N ASN A 142 -12.22 0.07 -1.07
CA ASN A 142 -12.48 1.39 -1.66
C ASN A 142 -11.31 2.36 -1.40
N PRO A 143 -10.72 2.98 -2.45
CA PRO A 143 -9.60 3.91 -2.32
C PRO A 143 -9.88 5.14 -1.43
N SER A 144 -11.12 5.64 -1.42
CA SER A 144 -11.49 6.79 -0.57
C SER A 144 -11.54 6.41 0.90
N SER A 145 -12.02 5.20 1.23
CA SER A 145 -12.02 4.68 2.60
C SER A 145 -10.61 4.50 3.13
N VAL A 146 -9.70 3.95 2.31
CA VAL A 146 -8.28 3.79 2.68
C VAL A 146 -7.62 5.16 2.93
N ARG A 147 -7.93 6.19 2.12
CA ARG A 147 -7.42 7.54 2.35
C ARG A 147 -7.91 8.14 3.66
N LYS A 148 -9.21 7.97 3.97
CA LYS A 148 -9.78 8.44 5.24
C LYS A 148 -9.15 7.71 6.43
N ARG A 149 -9.01 6.40 6.31
CA ARG A 149 -8.40 5.56 7.37
C ARG A 149 -6.94 5.93 7.62
N LEU A 150 -6.15 6.19 6.57
CA LEU A 150 -4.77 6.68 6.71
C LEU A 150 -4.70 7.91 7.62
N GLN A 151 -5.59 8.90 7.41
CA GLN A 151 -5.58 10.13 8.22
C GLN A 151 -5.92 9.86 9.69
N LEU A 152 -6.88 8.97 9.96
CA LEU A 152 -7.25 8.58 11.32
C LEU A 152 -6.11 7.83 12.02
N ILE A 153 -5.46 6.90 11.32
CA ILE A 153 -4.32 6.16 11.86
C ILE A 153 -3.16 7.11 12.20
N LEU A 154 -2.82 8.04 11.30
CA LEU A 154 -1.78 9.05 11.56
C LEU A 154 -2.10 9.92 12.77
N GLU A 155 -3.33 10.35 12.89
CA GLU A 155 -3.80 11.17 14.02
C GLU A 155 -3.70 10.39 15.34
N ARG A 156 -4.19 9.15 15.40
CA ARG A 156 -4.12 8.29 16.59
C ARG A 156 -2.70 7.89 16.96
N ALA A 157 -1.82 7.74 15.96
CA ALA A 157 -0.40 7.48 16.18
C ALA A 157 0.41 8.72 16.61
N GLY A 158 -0.21 9.89 16.71
CA GLY A 158 0.48 11.14 16.99
C GLY A 158 1.52 11.51 15.93
N CYS A 159 1.24 11.19 14.67
CA CYS A 159 2.11 11.46 13.53
C CYS A 159 1.60 12.67 12.75
N LYS A 160 2.51 13.35 12.04
CA LYS A 160 2.12 14.42 11.13
C LYS A 160 1.24 13.91 10.00
N LYS A 161 0.34 14.75 9.50
CA LYS A 161 -0.55 14.42 8.39
C LYS A 161 0.22 14.38 7.07
N VAL A 162 0.31 13.20 6.47
CA VAL A 162 0.91 12.97 5.15
C VAL A 162 -0.15 12.45 4.19
N ARG A 163 0.02 12.69 2.89
CA ARG A 163 -0.85 12.09 1.87
C ARG A 163 -0.41 10.65 1.59
N PHE A 164 -1.30 9.82 1.09
CA PHE A 164 -0.96 8.46 0.68
C PHE A 164 0.23 8.44 -0.32
N HIS A 165 0.23 9.38 -1.26
CA HIS A 165 1.33 9.51 -2.21
C HIS A 165 2.68 9.88 -1.57
N ASP A 166 2.66 10.59 -0.45
CA ASP A 166 3.88 11.01 0.24
C ASP A 166 4.55 9.83 0.97
N LEU A 167 3.80 8.75 1.28
CA LEU A 167 4.36 7.51 1.80
C LEU A 167 5.31 6.80 0.82
N ARG A 168 5.21 7.10 -0.48
CA ARG A 168 6.08 6.54 -1.54
C ARG A 168 7.47 7.16 -1.57
N HIS A 169 7.69 8.28 -0.88
CA HIS A 169 8.93 9.04 -0.91
C HIS A 169 9.86 8.75 0.26
N PRO A 170 11.09 9.00 0.13
CA PRO A 170 12.32 8.39 -0.34
C PRO A 170 13.03 7.49 0.68
N TYR A 171 12.38 7.05 1.75
CA TYR A 171 13.03 6.16 2.71
C TYR A 171 13.12 4.71 2.19
N VAL A 172 12.33 4.40 1.17
CA VAL A 172 12.12 3.02 0.75
C VAL A 172 12.20 2.86 -0.77
N LYS A 173 13.35 3.15 -1.35
CA LYS A 173 13.73 2.46 -2.59
C LYS A 173 14.22 1.07 -2.18
N PRO A 174 13.61 -0.04 -2.69
CA PRO A 174 13.97 -1.40 -2.32
C PRO A 174 15.45 -1.75 -2.53
N THR A 175 16.14 -0.98 -3.37
CA THR A 175 17.54 -1.13 -3.77
C THR A 175 18.53 -0.45 -2.82
N THR A 176 18.11 0.27 -1.79
CA THR A 176 19.04 0.95 -0.89
C THR A 176 19.34 0.11 0.36
N LYS A 177 20.63 0.09 0.75
CA LYS A 177 21.11 -0.48 2.03
C LYS A 177 20.29 0.00 3.24
N LYS A 178 19.65 1.18 3.14
CA LYS A 178 18.76 1.77 4.15
C LYS A 178 17.44 1.01 4.33
N PHE A 179 16.88 0.42 3.26
CA PHE A 179 15.67 -0.40 3.37
C PHE A 179 15.95 -1.74 4.05
N ALA A 180 17.05 -2.40 3.70
CA ALA A 180 17.48 -3.62 4.38
C ALA A 180 17.78 -3.35 5.87
N SER A 181 18.36 -2.19 6.21
CA SER A 181 18.57 -1.72 7.58
C SER A 181 17.24 -1.44 8.31
N PHE A 182 16.28 -0.78 7.64
CA PHE A 182 14.93 -0.54 8.16
C PHE A 182 14.20 -1.85 8.46
N LEU A 183 14.23 -2.83 7.55
CA LEU A 183 13.62 -4.14 7.79
C LEU A 183 14.35 -4.95 8.87
N LYS A 184 15.68 -4.85 8.99
CA LYS A 184 16.43 -5.45 10.11
C LYS A 184 16.04 -4.82 11.44
N PHE A 185 15.91 -3.50 11.49
CA PHE A 185 15.45 -2.76 12.68
C PHE A 185 14.00 -3.12 13.01
N PHE A 186 13.15 -3.24 12.02
CA PHE A 186 11.74 -3.64 12.18
C PHE A 186 11.61 -5.07 12.73
N ARG A 187 12.45 -6.00 12.26
CA ARG A 187 12.53 -7.36 12.81
C ARG A 187 12.94 -7.34 14.29
N ALA A 188 13.87 -6.48 14.68
CA ALA A 188 14.26 -6.31 16.09
C ALA A 188 13.09 -5.74 16.92
N ALA A 189 12.38 -4.71 16.43
CA ALA A 189 11.25 -4.11 17.12
C ALA A 189 10.06 -5.06 17.30
N VAL A 190 9.77 -5.91 16.30
CA VAL A 190 8.70 -6.94 16.39
C VAL A 190 9.09 -8.05 17.37
N ILE A 191 10.36 -8.42 17.45
CA ILE A 191 10.85 -9.40 18.44
C ILE A 191 10.75 -8.82 19.86
N THR A 192 11.10 -7.56 20.05
CA THR A 192 11.00 -6.87 21.35
C THR A 192 9.55 -6.71 21.81
N ALA A 193 8.62 -6.39 20.88
CA ALA A 193 7.19 -6.32 21.18
C ALA A 193 6.62 -7.71 21.59
N ARG A 194 7.16 -8.80 21.05
CA ARG A 194 6.81 -10.17 21.47
C ARG A 194 7.23 -10.46 22.91
N SER A 195 8.30 -9.84 23.41
CA SER A 195 8.77 -9.97 24.81
C SER A 195 7.87 -9.22 25.81
N TYR A 196 7.14 -8.18 25.39
CA TYR A 196 6.18 -7.46 26.22
C TYR A 196 4.75 -8.06 26.21
N SER A 197 4.46 -9.01 25.32
CA SER A 197 3.14 -9.68 25.20
C SER A 197 3.01 -10.97 26.02
N ILE A 198 3.90 -11.23 26.99
CA ILE A 198 3.77 -12.37 27.91
C ILE A 198 2.82 -11.99 29.06
N ARG A 199 1.59 -11.59 28.76
CA ARG A 199 0.50 -11.48 29.77
C ARG A 199 -0.89 -11.85 29.28
N TYR A 200 -1.02 -12.52 28.13
CA TYR A 200 -2.29 -13.12 27.69
C TYR A 200 -2.08 -14.56 27.20
N SER A 201 -1.61 -15.42 28.11
CA SER A 201 -1.56 -16.88 27.90
C SER A 201 -2.83 -17.53 28.42
N TRP A 202 -3.94 -17.35 27.75
CA TRP A 202 -5.16 -18.18 27.92
C TRP A 202 -5.97 -18.12 26.65
N LEU A 203 -5.57 -18.80 25.59
CA LEU A 203 -6.42 -19.17 24.44
C LEU A 203 -5.55 -19.54 23.22
N ILE A 204 -4.78 -20.61 23.29
CA ILE A 204 -4.38 -21.35 22.07
C ILE A 204 -4.29 -22.83 22.46
N SER A 205 -5.35 -23.55 22.08
CA SER A 205 -5.36 -25.01 21.99
C SER A 205 -4.42 -25.47 20.86
N PRO A 206 -3.69 -26.57 21.03
CA PRO A 206 -2.75 -27.05 20.00
C PRO A 206 -3.52 -27.80 18.91
N PHE A 207 -3.70 -27.20 17.75
CA PHE A 207 -4.15 -27.92 16.56
C PHE A 207 -2.95 -28.19 15.64
N GLN A 208 -2.81 -29.45 15.33
CA GLN A 208 -1.89 -30.20 14.48
C GLN A 208 -1.20 -29.45 13.34
N ILE A 209 0.12 -29.53 13.35
CA ILE A 209 1.02 -29.17 12.26
C ILE A 209 0.91 -30.23 11.17
N SER A 210 0.42 -29.83 9.99
CA SER A 210 0.39 -30.64 8.77
C SER A 210 1.81 -31.00 8.28
N PRO A 211 2.02 -32.20 7.64
CA PRO A 211 3.34 -32.81 7.40
C PRO A 211 4.21 -32.22 6.29
N ILE A 212 3.88 -31.05 5.73
CA ILE A 212 4.57 -30.48 4.55
C ILE A 212 5.89 -29.75 4.88
N LEU A 213 6.22 -29.56 6.16
CA LEU A 213 7.44 -28.80 6.59
C LEU A 213 8.64 -29.66 6.97
N LYS A 214 8.65 -30.97 6.64
CA LYS A 214 9.76 -31.89 6.96
C LYS A 214 10.79 -32.08 5.84
N SER A 215 10.72 -31.36 4.70
CA SER A 215 11.67 -31.56 3.60
C SER A 215 12.60 -30.38 3.31
N LEU A 216 12.77 -29.44 4.24
CA LEU A 216 13.73 -28.33 4.10
C LEU A 216 14.44 -28.08 5.45
N ALA A 217 15.15 -29.09 5.91
CA ALA A 217 16.25 -28.95 6.87
C ALA A 217 17.54 -29.35 6.16
#